data_b3ae67be4de40520cfcc38ff003351a5
#
_entry.id   b3ae67be4de40520cfcc38ff003351a5
#
_cell.length_a   1.000
_cell.length_b   1.000
_cell.length_c   1.000
_cell.angle_alpha   90.00
_cell.angle_beta   90.00
_cell.angle_gamma   90.00
#
_symmetry.space_group_name_H-M   'P 1'
#
loop_
_entity.id
_entity.type
_entity.pdbx_description
1 polymer ?
#
loop_
_entity_poly.entity_id
_entity_poly.type
_entity_poly.pdbx_seq_one_letter_code
_entity_poly.pdbx_strand_id
1 'polypeptide(L)'
;MLEVRDLEIRYAGVPAVRGISLEVGKGEVVGLVGPNGAGKSSTLLAIIGMVAPSQGDVLLDGRSLVGRSTEEIVRGGVSLVPEGRRIFPELTVDENLRLGLMGRRSREGAEADVEEAAALFPVVREARDRPAGVLSGGQQQQLAIARALVAKPDVLLLDEPSLGLAPKVVDDVFSALAEIRARGVTILLVEQRAQFAVGFADRTHVLANGQLRLTLTPADAGDTDRMAAAYFGS
;
A
#
# COMPACT_ATOMS: atom_id res chain seq x y z
N MET A 1 10.87 1.85 -10.87
CA MET A 1 10.56 3.17 -10.29
C MET A 1 9.10 3.49 -10.58
N LEU A 2 8.34 3.87 -9.58
CA LEU A 2 6.96 4.37 -9.72
C LEU A 2 7.00 5.90 -9.71
N GLU A 3 6.34 6.54 -10.67
CA GLU A 3 6.26 8.01 -10.77
C GLU A 3 4.79 8.41 -10.92
N VAL A 4 4.41 9.43 -10.19
CA VAL A 4 3.12 10.13 -10.32
C VAL A 4 3.44 11.55 -10.76
N ARG A 5 2.88 12.00 -11.89
CA ARG A 5 3.18 13.30 -12.50
C ARG A 5 1.90 14.12 -12.65
N ASP A 6 1.84 15.26 -11.98
CA ASP A 6 0.75 16.25 -12.04
C ASP A 6 -0.64 15.63 -11.95
N LEU A 7 -0.78 14.61 -11.09
CA LEU A 7 -1.99 13.80 -10.98
C LEU A 7 -3.15 14.61 -10.43
N GLU A 8 -4.22 14.72 -11.22
CA GLU A 8 -5.52 15.23 -10.76
C GLU A 8 -6.58 14.16 -10.77
N ILE A 9 -7.38 14.11 -9.70
CA ILE A 9 -8.52 13.19 -9.58
C ILE A 9 -9.75 13.99 -9.16
N ARG A 10 -10.86 13.76 -9.87
CA ARG A 10 -12.16 14.42 -9.58
C ARG A 10 -13.26 13.40 -9.43
N TYR A 11 -14.11 13.57 -8.43
CA TYR A 11 -15.35 12.82 -8.26
C TYR A 11 -16.52 13.75 -8.47
N ALA A 12 -17.36 13.50 -9.48
CA ALA A 12 -18.50 14.37 -9.86
C ALA A 12 -18.10 15.85 -9.96
N GLY A 13 -16.91 16.12 -10.54
CA GLY A 13 -16.39 17.48 -10.70
C GLY A 13 -15.65 18.06 -9.48
N VAL A 14 -15.76 17.42 -8.31
CA VAL A 14 -15.07 17.86 -7.08
C VAL A 14 -13.65 17.31 -7.08
N PRO A 15 -12.60 18.14 -6.98
CA PRO A 15 -11.23 17.68 -6.97
C PRO A 15 -10.86 17.03 -5.64
N ALA A 16 -10.47 15.75 -5.69
CA ALA A 16 -9.94 15.00 -4.56
C ALA A 16 -8.41 15.04 -4.52
N VAL A 17 -7.76 15.10 -5.68
CA VAL A 17 -6.31 15.29 -5.84
C VAL A 17 -6.08 16.39 -6.86
N ARG A 18 -5.11 17.28 -6.61
CA ARG A 18 -4.95 18.56 -7.32
C ARG A 18 -3.51 18.75 -7.79
N GLY A 19 -3.11 18.02 -8.82
CA GLY A 19 -1.79 18.17 -9.47
C GLY A 19 -0.64 17.76 -8.56
N ILE A 20 -0.69 16.54 -7.98
CA ILE A 20 0.41 16.04 -7.17
C ILE A 20 1.45 15.31 -8.03
N SER A 21 2.72 15.48 -7.66
CA SER A 21 3.83 14.73 -8.25
C SER A 21 4.67 14.11 -7.15
N LEU A 22 4.92 12.80 -7.24
CA LEU A 22 5.80 12.05 -6.34
C LEU A 22 6.46 10.89 -7.08
N GLU A 23 7.57 10.44 -6.55
CA GLU A 23 8.33 9.31 -7.09
C GLU A 23 8.54 8.28 -5.98
N VAL A 24 8.69 7.01 -6.34
CA VAL A 24 9.12 5.94 -5.45
C VAL A 24 10.22 5.16 -6.15
N GLY A 25 11.45 5.27 -5.66
CA GLY A 25 12.61 4.58 -6.19
C GLY A 25 12.52 3.06 -5.99
N LYS A 26 13.29 2.29 -6.75
CA LYS A 26 13.32 0.82 -6.57
C LYS A 26 13.83 0.46 -5.18
N GLY A 27 13.08 -0.36 -4.46
CA GLY A 27 13.38 -0.77 -3.09
C GLY A 27 13.23 0.35 -2.04
N GLU A 28 12.74 1.54 -2.46
CA GLU A 28 12.45 2.65 -1.56
C GLU A 28 11.09 2.45 -0.89
N VAL A 29 10.96 2.95 0.33
CA VAL A 29 9.68 3.11 1.03
C VAL A 29 9.33 4.59 1.07
N VAL A 30 8.21 4.96 0.46
CA VAL A 30 7.68 6.31 0.53
C VAL A 30 6.36 6.30 1.30
N GLY A 31 6.25 7.17 2.30
CA GLY A 31 5.03 7.42 3.03
C GLY A 31 4.17 8.50 2.36
N LEU A 32 2.85 8.34 2.42
CA LEU A 32 1.88 9.38 2.07
C LEU A 32 0.90 9.51 3.24
N VAL A 33 1.00 10.60 3.98
CA VAL A 33 0.19 10.83 5.19
C VAL A 33 -0.70 12.06 5.03
N GLY A 34 -1.73 12.15 5.86
CA GLY A 34 -2.65 13.29 5.85
C GLY A 34 -4.00 12.93 6.47
N PRO A 35 -4.85 13.94 6.71
CA PRO A 35 -6.18 13.74 7.27
C PRO A 35 -7.09 12.92 6.34
N ASN A 36 -8.23 12.45 6.90
CA ASN A 36 -9.25 11.79 6.10
C ASN A 36 -9.80 12.76 5.03
N GLY A 37 -10.00 12.23 3.82
CA GLY A 37 -10.42 13.05 2.68
C GLY A 37 -9.29 13.85 2.00
N ALA A 38 -8.04 13.74 2.44
CA ALA A 38 -6.92 14.45 1.82
C ALA A 38 -6.59 14.00 0.38
N GLY A 39 -7.07 12.82 -0.05
CA GLY A 39 -6.81 12.26 -1.39
C GLY A 39 -5.87 11.06 -1.41
N LYS A 40 -5.44 10.55 -0.24
CA LYS A 40 -4.48 9.43 -0.10
C LYS A 40 -4.93 8.17 -0.84
N SER A 41 -6.07 7.60 -0.44
CA SER A 41 -6.62 6.38 -1.08
C SER A 41 -6.97 6.63 -2.56
N SER A 42 -7.45 7.83 -2.91
CA SER A 42 -7.70 8.18 -4.31
C SER A 42 -6.44 8.10 -5.16
N THR A 43 -5.30 8.53 -4.61
CA THR A 43 -3.99 8.41 -5.28
C THR A 43 -3.63 6.93 -5.51
N LEU A 44 -3.78 6.06 -4.50
CA LEU A 44 -3.54 4.62 -4.67
C LEU A 44 -4.49 3.99 -5.71
N LEU A 45 -5.78 4.36 -5.67
CA LEU A 45 -6.77 3.86 -6.62
C LEU A 45 -6.49 4.31 -8.06
N ALA A 46 -5.92 5.49 -8.27
CA ALA A 46 -5.47 5.94 -9.59
C ALA A 46 -4.24 5.15 -10.05
N ILE A 47 -3.26 4.89 -9.16
CA ILE A 47 -2.07 4.11 -9.49
C ILE A 47 -2.45 2.70 -9.95
N ILE A 48 -3.42 2.05 -9.26
CA ILE A 48 -3.87 0.70 -9.62
C ILE A 48 -4.92 0.68 -10.75
N GLY A 49 -5.28 1.83 -11.33
CA GLY A 49 -6.21 1.93 -12.46
C GLY A 49 -7.69 1.75 -12.10
N MET A 50 -8.06 1.78 -10.81
CA MET A 50 -9.47 1.71 -10.37
C MET A 50 -10.18 3.05 -10.50
N VAL A 51 -9.43 4.15 -10.54
CA VAL A 51 -9.94 5.51 -10.77
C VAL A 51 -9.13 6.14 -11.89
N ALA A 52 -9.80 6.61 -12.94
CA ALA A 52 -9.12 7.33 -14.01
C ALA A 52 -8.76 8.75 -13.54
N PRO A 53 -7.51 9.19 -13.70
CA PRO A 53 -7.14 10.57 -13.44
C PRO A 53 -7.82 11.51 -14.45
N SER A 54 -8.16 12.73 -14.00
CA SER A 54 -8.67 13.79 -14.89
C SER A 54 -7.55 14.49 -15.64
N GLN A 55 -6.34 14.53 -15.04
CA GLN A 55 -5.10 15.05 -15.65
C GLN A 55 -3.90 14.34 -15.02
N GLY A 56 -2.74 14.47 -15.68
CA GLY A 56 -1.49 13.90 -15.22
C GLY A 56 -1.29 12.46 -15.68
N ASP A 57 -0.24 11.83 -15.18
CA ASP A 57 0.15 10.47 -15.55
C ASP A 57 0.68 9.71 -14.34
N VAL A 58 0.62 8.38 -14.43
CA VAL A 58 1.26 7.43 -13.52
C VAL A 58 2.14 6.51 -14.34
N LEU A 59 3.42 6.44 -14.02
CA LEU A 59 4.38 5.64 -14.77
C LEU A 59 5.02 4.57 -13.88
N LEU A 60 5.18 3.38 -14.43
CA LEU A 60 6.00 2.32 -13.87
C LEU A 60 7.16 2.01 -14.82
N ASP A 61 8.38 2.22 -14.35
CA ASP A 61 9.61 2.11 -15.15
C ASP A 61 9.51 2.87 -16.51
N GLY A 62 8.99 4.11 -16.45
CA GLY A 62 8.82 4.99 -17.60
C GLY A 62 7.66 4.67 -18.53
N ARG A 63 6.82 3.67 -18.21
CA ARG A 63 5.65 3.28 -19.01
C ARG A 63 4.36 3.72 -18.32
N SER A 64 3.52 4.47 -19.03
CA SER A 64 2.24 4.92 -18.49
C SER A 64 1.33 3.76 -18.11
N LEU A 65 0.69 3.88 -16.96
CA LEU A 65 -0.35 3.00 -16.45
C LEU A 65 -1.76 3.55 -16.74
N VAL A 66 -1.87 4.83 -17.11
CA VAL A 66 -3.17 5.46 -17.38
C VAL A 66 -3.84 4.81 -18.58
N GLY A 67 -5.12 4.46 -18.41
CA GLY A 67 -5.92 3.75 -19.44
C GLY A 67 -5.70 2.24 -19.49
N ARG A 68 -4.79 1.69 -18.68
CA ARG A 68 -4.66 0.23 -18.51
C ARG A 68 -5.71 -0.29 -17.54
N SER A 69 -6.13 -1.52 -17.72
CA SER A 69 -6.99 -2.22 -16.75
C SER A 69 -6.20 -2.52 -15.45
N THR A 70 -6.92 -2.60 -14.33
CA THR A 70 -6.33 -3.01 -13.04
C THR A 70 -5.61 -4.36 -13.16
N GLU A 71 -6.16 -5.29 -13.93
CA GLU A 71 -5.55 -6.61 -14.16
C GLU A 71 -4.17 -6.49 -14.86
N GLU A 72 -4.06 -5.64 -15.89
CA GLU A 72 -2.81 -5.39 -16.59
C GLU A 72 -1.77 -4.72 -15.68
N ILE A 73 -2.21 -3.79 -14.82
CA ILE A 73 -1.34 -3.12 -13.86
C ILE A 73 -0.83 -4.10 -12.80
N VAL A 74 -1.72 -4.94 -12.25
CA VAL A 74 -1.34 -5.96 -11.25
C VAL A 74 -0.36 -6.97 -11.88
N ARG A 75 -0.65 -7.48 -13.08
CA ARG A 75 0.29 -8.32 -13.81
C ARG A 75 1.56 -7.59 -14.23
N GLY A 76 1.51 -6.27 -14.31
CA GLY A 76 2.65 -5.38 -14.50
C GLY A 76 3.58 -5.30 -13.28
N GLY A 77 3.15 -5.83 -12.12
CA GLY A 77 3.95 -5.90 -10.88
C GLY A 77 3.57 -4.87 -9.83
N VAL A 78 2.37 -4.31 -9.87
CA VAL A 78 1.84 -3.45 -8.81
C VAL A 78 0.78 -4.22 -8.04
N SER A 79 0.90 -4.34 -6.72
CA SER A 79 -0.14 -4.93 -5.87
C SER A 79 -0.66 -3.90 -4.86
N LEU A 80 -1.95 -3.97 -4.55
CA LEU A 80 -2.59 -3.11 -3.55
C LEU A 80 -3.14 -3.95 -2.40
N VAL A 81 -2.83 -3.55 -1.18
CA VAL A 81 -3.53 -3.94 0.04
C VAL A 81 -4.46 -2.78 0.41
N PRO A 82 -5.75 -2.87 0.11
CA PRO A 82 -6.68 -1.78 0.33
C PRO A 82 -7.08 -1.68 1.80
N GLU A 83 -7.60 -0.52 2.20
CA GLU A 83 -8.27 -0.34 3.48
C GLU A 83 -9.40 -1.39 3.68
N GLY A 84 -9.58 -1.83 4.90
CA GLY A 84 -10.61 -2.81 5.27
C GLY A 84 -10.26 -4.25 4.87
N ARG A 85 -8.98 -4.56 4.60
CA ARG A 85 -8.40 -5.90 4.42
C ARG A 85 -8.90 -6.65 3.18
N ARG A 86 -10.19 -6.55 2.84
CA ARG A 86 -10.84 -7.17 1.66
C ARG A 86 -10.48 -8.65 1.49
N ILE A 87 -10.47 -9.41 2.60
CA ILE A 87 -10.38 -10.86 2.57
C ILE A 87 -11.73 -11.48 2.20
N PHE A 88 -11.72 -12.75 1.79
CA PHE A 88 -12.90 -13.54 1.57
C PHE A 88 -13.15 -14.41 2.82
N PRO A 89 -14.08 -14.03 3.70
CA PRO A 89 -14.23 -14.65 5.02
C PRO A 89 -14.69 -16.11 4.96
N GLU A 90 -15.42 -16.48 3.91
CA GLU A 90 -15.95 -17.84 3.69
C GLU A 90 -14.87 -18.81 3.17
N LEU A 91 -13.82 -18.29 2.54
CA LEU A 91 -12.70 -19.08 2.08
C LEU A 91 -11.72 -19.36 3.21
N THR A 92 -11.00 -20.46 3.11
CA THR A 92 -9.88 -20.75 4.01
C THR A 92 -8.75 -19.72 3.82
N VAL A 93 -7.83 -19.69 4.78
CA VAL A 93 -6.63 -18.86 4.69
C VAL A 93 -5.79 -19.24 3.45
N ASP A 94 -5.62 -20.54 3.18
CA ASP A 94 -4.88 -21.02 2.00
C ASP A 94 -5.56 -20.60 0.68
N GLU A 95 -6.88 -20.74 0.59
CA GLU A 95 -7.63 -20.29 -0.58
C GLU A 95 -7.52 -18.78 -0.79
N ASN A 96 -7.57 -17.97 0.29
CA ASN A 96 -7.32 -16.54 0.21
C ASN A 96 -5.93 -16.22 -0.33
N LEU A 97 -4.87 -16.90 0.14
CA LEU A 97 -3.51 -16.73 -0.37
C LEU A 97 -3.43 -17.06 -1.86
N ARG A 98 -4.02 -18.18 -2.28
CA ARG A 98 -4.02 -18.64 -3.68
C ARG A 98 -4.72 -17.69 -4.65
N LEU A 99 -5.66 -16.87 -4.18
CA LEU A 99 -6.23 -15.79 -5.00
C LEU A 99 -5.15 -14.79 -5.46
N GLY A 100 -4.09 -14.59 -4.69
CA GLY A 100 -2.95 -13.77 -5.09
C GLY A 100 -2.23 -14.26 -6.34
N LEU A 101 -2.33 -15.57 -6.65
CA LEU A 101 -1.76 -16.17 -7.88
C LEU A 101 -2.35 -15.59 -9.17
N MET A 102 -3.57 -15.05 -9.12
CA MET A 102 -4.20 -14.42 -10.30
C MET A 102 -3.44 -13.18 -10.78
N GLY A 103 -2.73 -12.49 -9.89
CA GLY A 103 -1.91 -11.32 -10.20
C GLY A 103 -0.51 -11.65 -10.74
N ARG A 104 -0.10 -12.92 -10.77
CA ARG A 104 1.24 -13.30 -11.20
C ARG A 104 1.46 -13.17 -12.70
N ARG A 105 2.70 -12.83 -13.07
CA ARG A 105 3.19 -12.83 -14.47
C ARG A 105 3.41 -14.24 -15.02
N SER A 106 3.77 -15.19 -14.14
CA SER A 106 4.07 -16.59 -14.48
C SER A 106 3.53 -17.52 -13.39
N ARG A 107 3.19 -18.75 -13.79
CA ARG A 107 2.82 -19.83 -12.84
C ARG A 107 4.03 -20.59 -12.28
N GLU A 108 5.20 -20.37 -12.84
CA GLU A 108 6.44 -21.01 -12.39
C GLU A 108 6.76 -20.59 -10.95
N GLY A 109 7.05 -21.55 -10.08
CA GLY A 109 7.34 -21.30 -8.67
C GLY A 109 6.15 -20.82 -7.81
N ALA A 110 4.90 -20.89 -8.32
CA ALA A 110 3.72 -20.37 -7.65
C ALA A 110 3.53 -20.93 -6.22
N GLU A 111 3.75 -22.22 -6.01
CA GLU A 111 3.61 -22.84 -4.68
C GLU A 111 4.70 -22.36 -3.71
N ALA A 112 5.94 -22.22 -4.19
CA ALA A 112 7.02 -21.68 -3.37
C ALA A 112 6.73 -20.24 -2.92
N ASP A 113 6.10 -19.44 -3.78
CA ASP A 113 5.76 -18.06 -3.44
C ASP A 113 4.59 -17.95 -2.47
N VAL A 114 3.63 -18.88 -2.53
CA VAL A 114 2.57 -19.00 -1.50
C VAL A 114 3.19 -19.34 -0.15
N GLU A 115 4.13 -20.30 -0.12
CA GLU A 115 4.85 -20.68 1.10
C GLU A 115 5.69 -19.51 1.64
N GLU A 116 6.41 -18.83 0.78
CA GLU A 116 7.24 -17.68 1.14
C GLU A 116 6.41 -16.52 1.72
N ALA A 117 5.28 -16.20 1.10
CA ALA A 117 4.36 -15.17 1.60
C ALA A 117 3.74 -15.56 2.95
N ALA A 118 3.35 -16.83 3.11
CA ALA A 118 2.81 -17.34 4.37
C ALA A 118 3.86 -17.36 5.50
N ALA A 119 5.12 -17.62 5.18
CA ALA A 119 6.21 -17.67 6.16
C ALA A 119 6.49 -16.34 6.86
N LEU A 120 6.17 -15.21 6.20
CA LEU A 120 6.29 -13.87 6.81
C LEU A 120 5.36 -13.65 8.00
N PHE A 121 4.27 -14.41 8.07
CA PHE A 121 3.26 -14.27 9.10
C PHE A 121 2.94 -15.65 9.70
N PRO A 122 3.51 -16.00 10.87
CA PRO A 122 3.34 -17.32 11.49
C PRO A 122 1.87 -17.74 11.59
N VAL A 123 0.98 -16.83 11.98
CA VAL A 123 -0.45 -17.11 12.10
C VAL A 123 -1.11 -17.47 10.76
N VAL A 124 -0.66 -16.89 9.66
CA VAL A 124 -1.17 -17.22 8.31
C VAL A 124 -0.77 -18.65 7.94
N ARG A 125 0.46 -19.03 8.27
CA ARG A 125 0.98 -20.38 8.03
C ARG A 125 0.27 -21.43 8.88
N GLU A 126 0.02 -21.13 10.16
CA GLU A 126 -0.59 -22.06 11.12
C GLU A 126 -2.10 -22.25 10.93
N ALA A 127 -2.77 -21.24 10.38
CA ALA A 127 -4.24 -21.24 10.26
C ALA A 127 -4.74 -21.61 8.85
N ARG A 128 -3.92 -22.22 7.98
CA ARG A 128 -4.21 -22.43 6.56
C ARG A 128 -5.57 -23.04 6.24
N ASP A 129 -5.95 -24.04 6.99
CA ASP A 129 -7.19 -24.79 6.75
C ASP A 129 -8.42 -24.15 7.43
N ARG A 130 -8.22 -23.05 8.15
CA ARG A 130 -9.30 -22.36 8.86
C ARG A 130 -9.98 -21.35 7.95
N PRO A 131 -11.31 -21.15 8.06
CA PRO A 131 -11.99 -20.04 7.40
C PRO A 131 -11.35 -18.70 7.79
N ALA A 132 -11.09 -17.84 6.82
CA ALA A 132 -10.43 -16.56 7.08
C ALA A 132 -11.29 -15.61 7.96
N GLY A 133 -12.61 -15.80 7.95
CA GLY A 133 -13.53 -15.01 8.77
C GLY A 133 -13.37 -15.20 10.27
N VAL A 134 -12.80 -16.33 10.75
CA VAL A 134 -12.59 -16.56 12.19
C VAL A 134 -11.29 -15.94 12.71
N LEU A 135 -10.45 -15.40 11.83
CA LEU A 135 -9.22 -14.70 12.21
C LEU A 135 -9.55 -13.36 12.89
N SER A 136 -8.72 -12.98 13.86
CA SER A 136 -8.78 -11.61 14.41
C SER A 136 -8.49 -10.56 13.33
N GLY A 137 -8.90 -9.32 13.58
CA GLY A 137 -8.67 -8.25 12.61
C GLY A 137 -7.20 -8.05 12.22
N GLY A 138 -6.27 -8.22 13.16
CA GLY A 138 -4.85 -8.16 12.86
C GLY A 138 -4.35 -9.32 12.03
N GLN A 139 -4.84 -10.53 12.29
CA GLN A 139 -4.52 -11.72 11.51
C GLN A 139 -5.07 -11.63 10.08
N GLN A 140 -6.26 -11.05 9.92
CA GLN A 140 -6.84 -10.76 8.61
C GLN A 140 -6.00 -9.75 7.81
N GLN A 141 -5.42 -8.74 8.50
CA GLN A 141 -4.51 -7.78 7.87
C GLN A 141 -3.23 -8.45 7.38
N GLN A 142 -2.65 -9.33 8.21
CA GLN A 142 -1.48 -10.12 7.84
C GLN A 142 -1.77 -11.02 6.64
N LEU A 143 -2.94 -11.66 6.60
CA LEU A 143 -3.40 -12.46 5.45
C LEU A 143 -3.56 -11.59 4.19
N ALA A 144 -4.12 -10.39 4.29
CA ALA A 144 -4.28 -9.49 3.16
C ALA A 144 -2.93 -9.06 2.55
N ILE A 145 -1.93 -8.77 3.41
CA ILE A 145 -0.57 -8.46 2.96
C ILE A 145 0.08 -9.69 2.33
N ALA A 146 0.01 -10.84 2.97
CA ALA A 146 0.57 -12.10 2.43
C ALA A 146 -0.04 -12.42 1.05
N ARG A 147 -1.36 -12.30 0.88
CA ARG A 147 -2.04 -12.50 -0.40
C ARG A 147 -1.52 -11.57 -1.50
N ALA A 148 -1.27 -10.30 -1.17
CA ALA A 148 -0.72 -9.34 -2.14
C ALA A 148 0.71 -9.72 -2.58
N LEU A 149 1.51 -10.29 -1.67
CA LEU A 149 2.88 -10.71 -1.94
C LEU A 149 2.97 -11.96 -2.83
N VAL A 150 1.98 -12.85 -2.78
CA VAL A 150 1.90 -14.04 -3.66
C VAL A 150 1.97 -13.66 -5.14
N ALA A 151 1.52 -12.46 -5.52
CA ALA A 151 1.65 -11.94 -6.87
C ALA A 151 3.09 -11.61 -7.28
N LYS A 152 4.06 -11.61 -6.37
CA LYS A 152 5.45 -11.14 -6.56
C LYS A 152 5.52 -9.72 -7.13
N PRO A 153 4.96 -8.73 -6.43
CA PRO A 153 4.96 -7.37 -6.91
C PRO A 153 6.36 -6.73 -6.86
N ASP A 154 6.64 -5.88 -7.85
CA ASP A 154 7.78 -4.94 -7.79
C ASP A 154 7.43 -3.74 -6.90
N VAL A 155 6.13 -3.37 -6.87
CA VAL A 155 5.59 -2.26 -6.09
C VAL A 155 4.41 -2.73 -5.26
N LEU A 156 4.49 -2.55 -3.95
CA LEU A 156 3.42 -2.83 -2.99
C LEU A 156 2.81 -1.51 -2.51
N LEU A 157 1.54 -1.33 -2.78
CA LEU A 157 0.73 -0.21 -2.29
C LEU A 157 -0.02 -0.66 -1.04
N LEU A 158 0.04 0.12 0.04
CA LEU A 158 -0.61 -0.20 1.31
C LEU A 158 -1.50 0.98 1.74
N ASP A 159 -2.79 0.71 1.92
CA ASP A 159 -3.76 1.72 2.35
C ASP A 159 -4.14 1.49 3.83
N GLU A 160 -3.58 2.33 4.69
CA GLU A 160 -3.79 2.36 6.14
C GLU A 160 -3.63 0.98 6.82
N PRO A 161 -2.49 0.26 6.63
CA PRO A 161 -2.32 -1.09 7.12
C PRO A 161 -2.32 -1.21 8.64
N SER A 162 -2.12 -0.11 9.38
CA SER A 162 -2.14 -0.10 10.85
C SER A 162 -3.52 0.21 11.45
N LEU A 163 -4.51 0.59 10.63
CA LEU A 163 -5.80 1.08 11.11
C LEU A 163 -6.58 0.03 11.90
N GLY A 164 -6.97 0.39 13.13
CA GLY A 164 -7.77 -0.46 14.00
C GLY A 164 -7.06 -1.71 14.53
N LEU A 165 -5.72 -1.74 14.46
CA LEU A 165 -4.92 -2.83 15.00
C LEU A 165 -4.42 -2.53 16.42
N ALA A 166 -4.26 -3.59 17.22
CA ALA A 166 -3.58 -3.50 18.52
C ALA A 166 -2.07 -3.18 18.32
N PRO A 167 -1.41 -2.46 19.23
CA PRO A 167 -0.01 -2.05 19.09
C PRO A 167 0.94 -3.17 18.70
N LYS A 168 0.86 -4.31 19.37
CA LYS A 168 1.72 -5.48 19.05
C LYS A 168 1.55 -5.96 17.61
N VAL A 169 0.31 -5.94 17.08
CA VAL A 169 0.05 -6.38 15.70
C VAL A 169 0.58 -5.35 14.70
N VAL A 170 0.55 -4.06 15.06
CA VAL A 170 1.19 -3.00 14.26
C VAL A 170 2.69 -3.27 14.16
N ASP A 171 3.36 -3.58 15.28
CA ASP A 171 4.79 -3.90 15.29
C ASP A 171 5.09 -5.13 14.42
N ASP A 172 4.27 -6.19 14.51
CA ASP A 172 4.41 -7.40 13.68
C ASP A 172 4.27 -7.06 12.18
N VAL A 173 3.28 -6.22 11.81
CA VAL A 173 3.07 -5.80 10.42
C VAL A 173 4.26 -4.99 9.91
N PHE A 174 4.73 -3.98 10.66
CA PHE A 174 5.87 -3.16 10.23
C PHE A 174 7.18 -3.96 10.19
N SER A 175 7.37 -4.94 11.07
CA SER A 175 8.50 -5.87 11.00
C SER A 175 8.47 -6.69 9.71
N ALA A 176 7.30 -7.23 9.33
CA ALA A 176 7.15 -7.93 8.06
C ALA A 176 7.36 -7.01 6.86
N LEU A 177 6.89 -5.75 6.89
CA LEU A 177 7.14 -4.77 5.84
C LEU A 177 8.64 -4.46 5.70
N ALA A 178 9.40 -4.44 6.81
CA ALA A 178 10.85 -4.29 6.77
C ALA A 178 11.54 -5.46 6.07
N GLU A 179 11.08 -6.70 6.31
CA GLU A 179 11.58 -7.88 5.59
C GLU A 179 11.23 -7.83 4.09
N ILE A 180 10.00 -7.41 3.76
CA ILE A 180 9.55 -7.24 2.37
C ILE A 180 10.44 -6.21 1.64
N ARG A 181 10.71 -5.07 2.29
CA ARG A 181 11.64 -4.05 1.80
C ARG A 181 13.05 -4.63 1.57
N ALA A 182 13.56 -5.39 2.53
CA ALA A 182 14.89 -6.00 2.44
C ALA A 182 15.03 -6.98 1.27
N ARG A 183 13.92 -7.52 0.75
CA ARG A 183 13.84 -8.34 -0.48
C ARG A 183 13.77 -7.48 -1.75
N GLY A 184 13.87 -6.15 -1.66
CA GLY A 184 13.91 -5.22 -2.78
C GLY A 184 12.54 -4.78 -3.31
N VAL A 185 11.44 -5.10 -2.62
CA VAL A 185 10.10 -4.62 -2.99
C VAL A 185 10.00 -3.12 -2.69
N THR A 186 9.54 -2.36 -3.67
CA THR A 186 9.23 -0.93 -3.54
C THR A 186 7.90 -0.77 -2.81
N ILE A 187 7.81 0.17 -1.86
CA ILE A 187 6.60 0.33 -1.04
C ILE A 187 6.10 1.78 -1.09
N LEU A 188 4.83 1.97 -1.43
CA LEU A 188 4.10 3.20 -1.18
C LEU A 188 3.10 2.96 -0.05
N LEU A 189 3.37 3.57 1.11
CA LEU A 189 2.63 3.39 2.34
C LEU A 189 1.74 4.60 2.62
N VAL A 190 0.43 4.42 2.55
CA VAL A 190 -0.54 5.41 3.01
C VAL A 190 -0.87 5.14 4.48
N GLU A 191 -0.77 6.17 5.31
CA GLU A 191 -1.10 6.10 6.73
C GLU A 191 -1.80 7.37 7.22
N GLN A 192 -2.66 7.21 8.20
CA GLN A 192 -3.25 8.34 8.90
C GLN A 192 -2.33 8.83 10.04
N ARG A 193 -1.67 7.92 10.73
CA ARG A 193 -0.73 8.22 11.82
C ARG A 193 0.66 8.47 11.26
N ALA A 194 1.04 9.77 11.12
CA ALA A 194 2.31 10.15 10.53
C ALA A 194 3.52 9.49 11.19
N GLN A 195 3.50 9.32 12.51
CA GLN A 195 4.62 8.73 13.26
C GLN A 195 5.01 7.33 12.76
N PHE A 196 4.06 6.52 12.32
CA PHE A 196 4.36 5.20 11.77
C PHE A 196 5.04 5.31 10.40
N ALA A 197 4.49 6.15 9.51
CA ALA A 197 5.07 6.34 8.18
C ALA A 197 6.44 7.01 8.25
N VAL A 198 6.58 8.10 9.03
CA VAL A 198 7.84 8.86 9.13
C VAL A 198 8.95 8.02 9.76
N GLY A 199 8.64 7.18 10.75
CA GLY A 199 9.62 6.29 11.38
C GLY A 199 10.06 5.12 10.52
N PHE A 200 9.27 4.74 9.51
CA PHE A 200 9.51 3.56 8.67
C PHE A 200 9.99 3.89 7.25
N ALA A 201 9.45 4.96 6.64
CA ALA A 201 9.73 5.33 5.26
C ALA A 201 11.06 6.11 5.13
N ASP A 202 11.67 6.04 3.96
CA ASP A 202 12.84 6.85 3.61
C ASP A 202 12.48 8.34 3.52
N ARG A 203 11.27 8.63 3.05
CA ARG A 203 10.64 9.95 3.05
C ARG A 203 9.13 9.81 3.11
N THR A 204 8.47 10.82 3.67
CA THR A 204 7.02 10.84 3.84
C THR A 204 6.46 12.17 3.34
N HIS A 205 5.57 12.09 2.37
CA HIS A 205 4.86 13.25 1.86
C HIS A 205 3.58 13.49 2.68
N VAL A 206 3.34 14.74 3.03
CA VAL A 206 2.10 15.15 3.71
C VAL A 206 1.13 15.70 2.68
N LEU A 207 -0.02 15.04 2.56
CA LEU A 207 -1.11 15.40 1.68
C LEU A 207 -2.21 16.10 2.47
N ALA A 208 -2.59 17.32 2.07
CA ALA A 208 -3.71 18.03 2.66
C ALA A 208 -4.52 18.76 1.56
N ASN A 209 -5.85 18.63 1.60
CA ASN A 209 -6.74 19.22 0.61
C ASN A 209 -6.37 18.90 -0.84
N GLY A 210 -5.93 17.67 -1.09
CA GLY A 210 -5.55 17.18 -2.42
C GLY A 210 -4.18 17.66 -2.92
N GLN A 211 -3.36 18.30 -2.10
CA GLN A 211 -2.05 18.83 -2.47
C GLN A 211 -0.95 18.33 -1.54
N LEU A 212 0.23 18.08 -2.08
CA LEU A 212 1.43 17.83 -1.27
C LEU A 212 1.87 19.14 -0.61
N ARG A 213 2.01 19.13 0.71
CA ARG A 213 2.35 20.32 1.50
C ARG A 213 3.80 20.35 1.92
N LEU A 214 4.31 19.18 2.29
CA LEU A 214 5.66 19.09 2.81
C LEU A 214 6.15 17.64 2.69
N THR A 215 7.47 17.46 2.71
CA THR A 215 8.11 16.15 2.79
C THR A 215 8.87 16.06 4.11
N LEU A 216 8.65 14.98 4.83
CA LEU A 216 9.32 14.61 6.09
C LEU A 216 10.32 13.48 5.84
N THR A 217 11.32 13.41 6.67
CA THR A 217 12.32 12.35 6.71
C THR A 217 12.30 11.66 8.08
N PRO A 218 12.95 10.51 8.29
CA PRO A 218 13.06 9.89 9.61
C PRO A 218 13.63 10.82 10.69
N ALA A 219 14.45 11.81 10.33
CA ALA A 219 14.97 12.80 11.26
C ALA A 219 13.87 13.71 11.86
N ASP A 220 12.75 13.85 11.15
CA ASP A 220 11.61 14.67 11.60
C ASP A 220 10.64 13.89 12.54
N ALA A 221 10.87 12.59 12.78
CA ALA A 221 9.96 11.74 13.55
C ALA A 221 9.71 12.22 14.99
N GLY A 222 10.67 12.96 15.58
CA GLY A 222 10.54 13.57 16.92
C GLY A 222 9.97 14.99 16.93
N ASP A 223 9.78 15.63 15.78
CA ASP A 223 9.30 17.00 15.65
C ASP A 223 7.76 17.03 15.55
N THR A 224 7.11 17.02 16.73
CA THR A 224 5.65 17.04 16.84
C THR A 224 5.04 18.32 16.29
N ASP A 225 5.73 19.46 16.40
CA ASP A 225 5.22 20.75 15.93
C ASP A 225 5.22 20.81 14.41
N ARG A 226 6.30 20.34 13.77
CA ARG A 226 6.39 20.24 12.33
C ARG A 226 5.36 19.26 11.75
N MET A 227 5.15 18.11 12.41
CA MET A 227 4.10 17.18 12.04
C MET A 227 2.69 17.77 12.20
N ALA A 228 2.43 18.46 13.31
CA ALA A 228 1.14 19.13 13.56
C ALA A 228 0.87 20.24 12.53
N ALA A 229 1.84 21.10 12.25
CA ALA A 229 1.74 22.15 11.23
C ALA A 229 1.40 21.57 9.84
N ALA A 230 2.00 20.42 9.50
CA ALA A 230 1.74 19.73 8.24
C ALA A 230 0.28 19.23 8.11
N TYR A 231 -0.34 18.80 9.24
CA TYR A 231 -1.72 18.29 9.25
C TYR A 231 -2.76 19.41 9.28
N PHE A 232 -2.51 20.47 10.02
CA PHE A 232 -3.52 21.51 10.30
C PHE A 232 -3.36 22.77 9.43
N GLY A 233 -2.22 22.90 8.74
CA GLY A 233 -1.98 24.05 7.84
C GLY A 233 -2.04 25.35 8.62
N SER A 234 -0.98 25.69 9.33
CA SER A 234 -0.80 27.06 9.88
C SER A 234 -0.28 28.00 8.80
#